data_342752bf95d8211769d98d4035959dd8
#
_entry.id   342752bf95d8211769d98d4035959dd8
#
_cell.length_a   1.000
_cell.length_b   1.000
_cell.length_c   1.000
_cell.angle_alpha   90.00
_cell.angle_beta   90.00
_cell.angle_gamma   90.00
#
_symmetry.space_group_name_H-M   'P 1'
#
loop_
_entity.id
_entity.type
_entity.pdbx_description
1 polymer ?
#
loop_
_entity_poly.entity_id
_entity_poly.type
_entity_poly.pdbx_seq_one_letter_code
_entity_poly.pdbx_strand_id
1 'polypeptide(L)'
;MTCTALHHASAALGTRLFTVSTLDNSAGLARRACTSHPVDYPVSGTKPLTRDGWYDHCITGRQTFVADATPAFARYFLDHALITALGLGSCINLPIVASDAVLGTVNLLAEDHHFTPDRRAADHAVIASHHTALVAEMSRG
;
A
#
# COMPACT_ATOMS: atom_id res chain seq x y z
N MET A 1 -4.81 14.54 -10.82
CA MET A 1 -5.21 13.18 -10.37
C MET A 1 -4.48 12.83 -9.11
N THR A 2 -5.21 12.39 -8.11
CA THR A 2 -4.62 12.06 -6.79
C THR A 2 -3.54 11.01 -6.87
N CYS A 3 -3.77 9.96 -7.65
CA CYS A 3 -2.81 8.87 -7.82
C CYS A 3 -1.48 9.36 -8.39
N THR A 4 -1.51 10.18 -9.44
CA THR A 4 -0.30 10.74 -10.05
C THR A 4 0.46 11.63 -9.06
N ALA A 5 -0.26 12.49 -8.33
CA ALA A 5 0.36 13.38 -7.35
C ALA A 5 1.02 12.59 -6.22
N LEU A 6 0.34 11.56 -5.69
CA LEU A 6 0.89 10.69 -4.65
C LEU A 6 2.11 9.90 -5.15
N HIS A 7 2.04 9.37 -6.36
CA HIS A 7 3.16 8.64 -6.95
C HIS A 7 4.40 9.55 -7.04
N HIS A 8 4.24 10.75 -7.59
CA HIS A 8 5.36 11.69 -7.71
C HIS A 8 5.92 12.09 -6.34
N ALA A 9 5.05 12.38 -5.38
CA ALA A 9 5.48 12.78 -4.04
C ALA A 9 6.21 11.64 -3.32
N SER A 10 5.70 10.41 -3.39
CA SER A 10 6.35 9.27 -2.76
C SER A 10 7.67 8.90 -3.44
N ALA A 11 7.73 9.01 -4.77
CA ALA A 11 8.98 8.78 -5.51
C ALA A 11 10.05 9.80 -5.11
N ALA A 12 9.67 11.06 -4.89
CA ALA A 12 10.59 12.08 -4.41
C ALA A 12 11.15 11.77 -3.02
N LEU A 13 10.43 10.97 -2.22
CA LEU A 13 10.87 10.49 -0.91
C LEU A 13 11.59 9.14 -0.97
N GLY A 14 11.82 8.61 -2.17
CA GLY A 14 12.61 7.40 -2.39
C GLY A 14 11.81 6.11 -2.57
N THR A 15 10.48 6.17 -2.58
CA THR A 15 9.65 5.00 -2.91
C THR A 15 9.90 4.57 -4.34
N ARG A 16 10.08 3.26 -4.55
CA ARG A 16 10.39 2.69 -5.88
C ARG A 16 9.19 2.01 -6.52
N LEU A 17 8.33 1.38 -5.73
CA LEU A 17 7.07 0.79 -6.19
C LEU A 17 5.93 1.41 -5.40
N PHE A 18 4.95 1.95 -6.11
CA PHE A 18 3.79 2.60 -5.53
C PHE A 18 2.52 1.97 -6.09
N THR A 19 1.62 1.53 -5.22
CA THR A 19 0.29 1.09 -5.61
C THR A 19 -0.76 1.59 -4.62
N VAL A 20 -2.00 1.69 -5.09
CA VAL A 20 -3.16 1.93 -4.24
C VAL A 20 -4.15 0.82 -4.50
N SER A 21 -4.67 0.22 -3.43
CA SER A 21 -5.66 -0.86 -3.51
C SER A 21 -6.92 -0.45 -2.79
N THR A 22 -8.08 -0.77 -3.37
CA THR A 22 -9.38 -0.59 -2.76
C THR A 22 -9.89 -1.95 -2.28
N LEU A 23 -10.46 -2.01 -1.08
CA LEU A 23 -11.02 -3.24 -0.54
C LEU A 23 -12.42 -3.48 -1.10
N ASP A 24 -12.65 -4.72 -1.53
CA ASP A 24 -13.97 -5.20 -1.89
C ASP A 24 -14.33 -6.32 -0.92
N ASN A 25 -14.99 -5.94 0.17
CA ASN A 25 -15.32 -6.88 1.25
C ASN A 25 -16.37 -7.92 0.81
N SER A 26 -17.26 -7.55 -0.10
CA SER A 26 -18.27 -8.48 -0.59
C SER A 26 -17.66 -9.60 -1.46
N ALA A 27 -16.62 -9.28 -2.22
CA ALA A 27 -15.89 -10.26 -3.02
C ALA A 27 -14.72 -10.90 -2.26
N GLY A 28 -14.37 -10.39 -1.09
CA GLY A 28 -13.26 -10.88 -0.29
C GLY A 28 -11.91 -10.65 -0.92
N LEU A 29 -11.73 -9.51 -1.58
CA LEU A 29 -10.47 -9.20 -2.27
C LEU A 29 -10.13 -7.71 -2.20
N ALA A 30 -8.85 -7.41 -2.48
CA ALA A 30 -8.36 -6.06 -2.75
C ALA A 30 -8.14 -5.93 -4.27
N ARG A 31 -8.52 -4.76 -4.80
CA ARG A 31 -8.37 -4.46 -6.23
C ARG A 31 -7.43 -3.28 -6.39
N ARG A 32 -6.43 -3.43 -7.25
CA ARG A 32 -5.46 -2.36 -7.48
C ARG A 32 -6.11 -1.24 -8.28
N ALA A 33 -6.12 -0.03 -7.71
CA ALA A 33 -6.71 1.15 -8.32
C ALA A 33 -5.68 1.96 -9.11
N CYS A 34 -4.42 1.97 -8.68
CA CYS A 34 -3.33 2.61 -9.42
C CYS A 34 -1.97 2.00 -9.08
N THR A 35 -1.01 2.22 -9.98
CA THR A 35 0.30 1.57 -9.88
C THR A 35 1.37 2.40 -10.59
N SER A 36 2.59 2.33 -10.05
CA SER A 36 3.79 2.83 -10.73
C SER A 36 4.39 1.82 -11.71
N HIS A 37 3.95 0.55 -11.63
CA HIS A 37 4.51 -0.56 -12.42
C HIS A 37 3.37 -1.30 -13.15
N PRO A 38 2.84 -0.73 -14.24
CA PRO A 38 1.63 -1.28 -14.87
C PRO A 38 1.81 -2.65 -15.53
N VAL A 39 3.06 -3.08 -15.78
CA VAL A 39 3.32 -4.41 -16.34
C VAL A 39 3.33 -5.47 -15.23
N ASP A 40 4.15 -5.26 -14.19
CA ASP A 40 4.27 -6.22 -13.08
C ASP A 40 3.08 -6.17 -12.12
N TYR A 41 2.51 -4.98 -11.95
CA TYR A 41 1.39 -4.71 -11.04
C TYR A 41 0.31 -3.93 -11.78
N PRO A 42 -0.47 -4.59 -12.65
CA PRO A 42 -1.46 -3.90 -13.48
C PRO A 42 -2.64 -3.37 -12.66
N VAL A 43 -3.24 -2.29 -13.15
CA VAL A 43 -4.52 -1.77 -12.65
C VAL A 43 -5.58 -2.86 -12.77
N SER A 44 -6.51 -2.90 -11.83
CA SER A 44 -7.56 -3.92 -11.72
C SER A 44 -7.07 -5.32 -11.37
N GLY A 45 -5.78 -5.52 -11.14
CA GLY A 45 -5.28 -6.74 -10.54
C GLY A 45 -5.86 -6.94 -9.14
N THR A 46 -6.18 -8.18 -8.78
CA THR A 46 -6.84 -8.51 -7.52
C THR A 46 -5.97 -9.41 -6.65
N LYS A 47 -6.20 -9.32 -5.35
CA LYS A 47 -5.52 -10.14 -4.36
C LYS A 47 -6.55 -10.58 -3.32
N PRO A 48 -6.62 -11.87 -2.98
CA PRO A 48 -7.56 -12.32 -1.95
C PRO A 48 -7.23 -11.72 -0.59
N LEU A 49 -8.25 -11.35 0.16
CA LEU A 49 -8.11 -10.88 1.54
C LEU A 49 -8.04 -12.10 2.47
N THR A 50 -6.85 -12.45 2.88
CA THR A 50 -6.61 -13.53 3.83
C THR A 50 -6.57 -12.93 5.23
N ARG A 51 -7.32 -13.53 6.17
CA ARG A 51 -7.35 -13.06 7.55
C ARG A 51 -6.14 -13.57 8.33
N ASP A 52 -4.99 -13.00 8.02
CA ASP A 52 -3.69 -13.29 8.63
C ASP A 52 -3.26 -12.16 9.57
N GLY A 53 -2.02 -12.20 10.03
CA GLY A 53 -1.48 -11.16 10.91
C GLY A 53 -1.38 -9.79 10.24
N TRP A 54 -1.12 -9.75 8.92
CA TRP A 54 -1.13 -8.51 8.16
C TRP A 54 -2.54 -7.87 8.19
N TYR A 55 -3.56 -8.67 7.93
CA TYR A 55 -4.95 -8.21 7.93
C TYR A 55 -5.34 -7.69 9.32
N ASP A 56 -4.99 -8.44 10.37
CA ASP A 56 -5.33 -8.06 11.75
C ASP A 56 -4.69 -6.72 12.13
N HIS A 57 -3.45 -6.48 11.70
CA HIS A 57 -2.73 -5.24 11.99
C HIS A 57 -3.25 -4.06 11.16
N CYS A 58 -3.31 -4.23 9.86
CA CYS A 58 -3.55 -3.14 8.90
C CYS A 58 -5.04 -2.86 8.72
N ILE A 59 -5.86 -3.88 8.60
CA ILE A 59 -7.29 -3.71 8.30
C ILE A 59 -8.10 -3.64 9.59
N THR A 60 -8.05 -4.67 10.41
CA THR A 60 -8.80 -4.69 11.68
C THR A 60 -8.26 -3.65 12.65
N GLY A 61 -6.95 -3.60 12.81
CA GLY A 61 -6.27 -2.68 13.71
C GLY A 61 -6.12 -1.25 13.19
N ARG A 62 -6.34 -1.03 11.89
CA ARG A 62 -6.24 0.29 11.24
C ARG A 62 -4.88 0.94 11.45
N GLN A 63 -3.82 0.14 11.44
CA GLN A 63 -2.46 0.62 11.67
C GLN A 63 -1.59 0.36 10.45
N THR A 64 -0.65 1.27 10.19
CA THR A 64 0.33 1.09 9.13
C THR A 64 1.15 -0.17 9.39
N PHE A 65 1.19 -1.06 8.38
CA PHE A 65 2.08 -2.21 8.41
C PHE A 65 3.46 -1.78 7.92
N VAL A 66 4.50 -2.19 8.63
CA VAL A 66 5.90 -1.86 8.30
C VAL A 66 6.70 -3.15 8.25
N ALA A 67 7.45 -3.35 7.16
CA ALA A 67 8.39 -4.44 7.03
C ALA A 67 9.72 -3.90 6.52
N ASP A 68 10.79 -4.07 7.30
CA ASP A 68 12.12 -3.52 6.99
C ASP A 68 12.91 -4.40 6.02
N ALA A 69 12.57 -5.68 5.92
CA ALA A 69 13.26 -6.64 5.06
C ALA A 69 12.31 -7.75 4.61
N THR A 70 12.69 -8.46 3.54
CA THR A 70 11.86 -9.50 2.93
C THR A 70 11.27 -10.52 3.92
N PRO A 71 12.00 -11.07 4.90
CA PRO A 71 11.41 -12.04 5.82
C PRO A 71 10.20 -11.52 6.59
N ALA A 72 10.13 -10.21 6.82
CA ALA A 72 9.03 -9.61 7.59
C ALA A 72 7.71 -9.60 6.84
N PHE A 73 7.71 -9.66 5.48
CA PHE A 73 6.48 -9.68 4.70
C PHE A 73 6.28 -10.95 3.86
N ALA A 74 7.32 -11.75 3.66
CA ALA A 74 7.27 -12.89 2.74
C ALA A 74 6.15 -13.88 3.07
N ARG A 75 5.84 -14.08 4.33
CA ARG A 75 4.76 -14.98 4.77
C ARG A 75 3.36 -14.46 4.47
N TYR A 76 3.21 -13.15 4.20
CA TYR A 76 1.91 -12.53 3.92
C TYR A 76 1.71 -12.23 2.45
N PHE A 77 2.81 -12.05 1.69
CA PHE A 77 2.76 -11.59 0.31
C PHE A 77 3.11 -12.75 -0.62
N LEU A 78 2.12 -13.22 -1.37
CA LEU A 78 2.32 -14.29 -2.36
C LEU A 78 3.29 -13.86 -3.47
N ASP A 79 3.40 -12.57 -3.72
CA ASP A 79 4.27 -11.98 -4.74
C ASP A 79 5.67 -11.60 -4.21
N HIS A 80 6.08 -12.12 -3.04
CA HIS A 80 7.37 -11.76 -2.43
C HIS A 80 8.57 -12.05 -3.35
N ALA A 81 8.48 -13.08 -4.17
CA ALA A 81 9.54 -13.40 -5.13
C ALA A 81 9.67 -12.33 -6.21
N LEU A 82 8.56 -11.79 -6.72
CA LEU A 82 8.56 -10.69 -7.68
C LEU A 82 9.11 -9.41 -7.04
N ILE A 83 8.71 -9.12 -5.81
CA ILE A 83 9.21 -7.98 -5.05
C ILE A 83 10.72 -8.06 -4.93
N THR A 84 11.25 -9.22 -4.57
CA THR A 84 12.70 -9.46 -4.46
C THR A 84 13.39 -9.30 -5.81
N ALA A 85 12.80 -9.83 -6.88
CA ALA A 85 13.35 -9.72 -8.23
C ALA A 85 13.44 -8.27 -8.71
N LEU A 86 12.55 -7.39 -8.24
CA LEU A 86 12.58 -5.96 -8.54
C LEU A 86 13.60 -5.18 -7.68
N GLY A 87 14.34 -5.87 -6.82
CA GLY A 87 15.32 -5.23 -5.93
C GLY A 87 14.70 -4.56 -4.72
N LEU A 88 13.49 -4.94 -4.37
CA LEU A 88 12.75 -4.36 -3.25
C LEU A 88 12.82 -5.30 -2.04
N GLY A 89 12.86 -4.72 -0.83
CA GLY A 89 12.99 -5.51 0.38
C GLY A 89 12.31 -4.91 1.59
N SER A 90 11.77 -3.70 1.48
CA SER A 90 11.00 -3.08 2.56
C SER A 90 9.68 -2.53 2.04
N CYS A 91 8.69 -2.47 2.90
CA CYS A 91 7.39 -1.92 2.53
C CYS A 91 6.68 -1.27 3.71
N ILE A 92 5.79 -0.33 3.38
CA ILE A 92 4.76 0.13 4.29
C ILE A 92 3.41 0.06 3.58
N ASN A 93 2.38 -0.36 4.31
CA ASN A 93 1.01 -0.35 3.84
C ASN A 93 0.21 0.56 4.78
N LEU A 94 -0.31 1.65 4.24
CA LEU A 94 -1.03 2.65 5.02
C LEU A 94 -2.53 2.50 4.78
N PRO A 95 -3.31 2.12 5.80
CA PRO A 95 -4.75 2.01 5.64
C PRO A 95 -5.39 3.39 5.52
N ILE A 96 -6.33 3.50 4.60
CA ILE A 96 -7.13 4.71 4.40
C ILE A 96 -8.48 4.48 5.08
N VAL A 97 -8.73 5.22 6.14
CA VAL A 97 -9.89 5.03 7.02
C VAL A 97 -10.92 6.14 6.79
N ALA A 98 -12.16 5.76 6.67
CA ALA A 98 -13.31 6.67 6.66
C ALA A 98 -14.49 6.01 7.36
N SER A 99 -15.19 6.75 8.21
CA SER A 99 -16.39 6.25 8.93
C SER A 99 -16.11 4.92 9.65
N ASP A 100 -14.98 4.83 10.35
CA ASP A 100 -14.55 3.65 11.11
C ASP A 100 -14.26 2.41 10.28
N ALA A 101 -14.14 2.53 8.96
CA ALA A 101 -13.82 1.43 8.08
C ALA A 101 -12.57 1.73 7.25
N VAL A 102 -11.78 0.70 6.97
CA VAL A 102 -10.67 0.80 6.02
C VAL A 102 -11.25 0.60 4.62
N LEU A 103 -11.08 1.61 3.77
CA LEU A 103 -11.55 1.57 2.38
C LEU A 103 -10.51 0.96 1.45
N GLY A 104 -9.26 1.07 1.80
CA GLY A 104 -8.16 0.58 0.99
C GLY A 104 -6.82 0.88 1.63
N THR A 105 -5.74 0.62 0.90
CA THR A 105 -4.38 0.86 1.36
C THR A 105 -3.55 1.56 0.31
N VAL A 106 -2.65 2.43 0.77
CA VAL A 106 -1.55 2.95 -0.06
C VAL A 106 -0.32 2.10 0.26
N ASN A 107 0.31 1.55 -0.76
CA ASN A 107 1.40 0.59 -0.61
C ASN A 107 2.67 1.16 -1.22
N LEU A 108 3.70 1.31 -0.39
CA LEU A 108 4.99 1.85 -0.78
C LEU A 108 6.07 0.80 -0.53
N LEU A 109 6.89 0.54 -1.54
CA LEU A 109 7.99 -0.41 -1.43
C LEU A 109 9.29 0.24 -1.91
N ALA A 110 10.38 -0.17 -1.31
CA ALA A 110 11.73 0.30 -1.64
C ALA A 110 12.75 -0.78 -1.25
N GLU A 111 14.04 -0.43 -1.33
CA GLU A 111 15.12 -1.29 -0.88
C GLU A 111 15.03 -1.58 0.62
N ASP A 112 15.77 -2.58 1.07
CA ASP A 112 15.83 -2.96 2.49
C ASP A 112 16.08 -1.74 3.39
N HIS A 113 15.36 -1.69 4.50
CA HIS A 113 15.55 -0.67 5.55
C HIS A 113 15.33 0.78 5.09
N HIS A 114 14.64 0.99 3.97
CA HIS A 114 14.39 2.34 3.46
C HIS A 114 13.47 3.15 4.39
N PHE A 115 12.41 2.53 4.92
CA PHE A 115 11.38 3.25 5.66
C PHE A 115 11.74 3.46 7.12
N THR A 116 12.73 4.32 7.37
CA THR A 116 13.09 4.78 8.72
C THR A 116 11.93 5.57 9.35
N PRO A 117 11.91 5.78 10.68
CA PRO A 117 10.87 6.59 11.31
C PRO A 117 10.67 7.96 10.66
N ASP A 118 11.75 8.66 10.29
CA ASP A 118 11.64 9.97 9.65
C ASP A 118 11.04 9.87 8.25
N ARG A 119 11.43 8.87 7.47
CA ARG A 119 10.87 8.65 6.14
C ARG A 119 9.41 8.25 6.20
N ARG A 120 9.04 7.39 7.15
CA ARG A 120 7.63 7.04 7.36
C ARG A 120 6.79 8.26 7.72
N ALA A 121 7.31 9.15 8.58
CA ALA A 121 6.60 10.37 8.95
C ALA A 121 6.37 11.27 7.74
N ALA A 122 7.37 11.40 6.86
CA ALA A 122 7.23 12.20 5.63
C ALA A 122 6.19 11.59 4.68
N ASP A 123 6.21 10.27 4.48
CA ASP A 123 5.21 9.58 3.64
C ASP A 123 3.81 9.72 4.22
N HIS A 124 3.66 9.56 5.54
CA HIS A 124 2.37 9.76 6.21
C HIS A 124 1.83 11.17 6.00
N ALA A 125 2.67 12.19 6.07
CA ALA A 125 2.27 13.57 5.86
C ALA A 125 1.76 13.80 4.43
N VAL A 126 2.44 13.25 3.44
CA VAL A 126 2.02 13.33 2.03
C VAL A 126 0.66 12.66 1.85
N ILE A 127 0.49 11.45 2.36
CA ILE A 127 -0.77 10.70 2.20
C ILE A 127 -1.91 11.39 2.95
N ALA A 128 -1.65 11.89 4.15
CA ALA A 128 -2.64 12.62 4.94
C ALA A 128 -3.14 13.88 4.20
N SER A 129 -2.27 14.57 3.48
CA SER A 129 -2.66 15.75 2.69
C SER A 129 -3.58 15.41 1.52
N HIS A 130 -3.65 14.14 1.12
CA HIS A 130 -4.51 13.66 0.03
C HIS A 130 -5.66 12.78 0.54
N HIS A 131 -5.88 12.71 1.85
CA HIS A 131 -6.84 11.80 2.46
C HIS A 131 -8.26 11.98 1.91
N THR A 132 -8.76 13.20 1.85
CA THR A 132 -10.12 13.48 1.37
C THR A 132 -10.31 13.01 -0.07
N ALA A 133 -9.35 13.27 -0.94
CA ALA A 133 -9.41 12.84 -2.34
C ALA A 133 -9.33 11.32 -2.47
N LEU A 134 -8.47 10.66 -1.67
CA LEU A 134 -8.39 9.20 -1.65
C LEU A 134 -9.69 8.55 -1.21
N VAL A 135 -10.31 9.07 -0.13
CA VAL A 135 -11.60 8.57 0.34
C VAL A 135 -12.65 8.70 -0.75
N ALA A 136 -12.72 9.84 -1.42
CA ALA A 136 -13.67 10.06 -2.51
C ALA A 136 -13.47 9.06 -3.65
N GLU A 137 -12.24 8.82 -4.07
CA GLU A 137 -11.92 7.87 -5.16
C GLU A 137 -12.23 6.43 -4.76
N MET A 138 -11.87 6.02 -3.55
CA MET A 138 -12.13 4.66 -3.05
C MET A 138 -13.62 4.39 -2.85
N SER A 139 -14.38 5.41 -2.50
CA SER A 139 -15.83 5.28 -2.28
C SER A 139 -16.63 5.15 -3.58
N ARG A 140 -16.06 5.56 -4.71
CA ARG A 140 -16.71 5.43 -6.03
C ARG A 140 -16.55 4.03 -6.64
N GLY A 141 -15.52 3.31 -6.19
CA GLY A 141 -15.25 1.97 -6.68
C GLY A 141 -16.08 0.94 -5.98
#